data_cec5b9d0bff18e3eb0b372c986c67540
#
_entry.id   cec5b9d0bff18e3eb0b372c986c67540
#
_cell.length_a   1.000
_cell.length_b   1.000
_cell.length_c   1.000
_cell.angle_alpha   90.00
_cell.angle_beta   90.00
_cell.angle_gamma   90.00
#
_symmetry.space_group_name_H-M   'P 1'
#
loop_
_entity.id
_entity.type
_entity.pdbx_description
1 polymer ?
#
loop_
_entity_poly.entity_id
_entity_poly.type
_entity_poly.pdbx_seq_one_letter_code
_entity_poly.pdbx_strand_id
1 'polypeptide(L)'
;MSNSIENVAVIGSGVMGAGIAAHCANAGCNVLLLDIVGEERDRNSVANSAVKGMMKSNPEMLTHKRNAKLITTGNIEDDLSMLSEVDWVIEVVIENLDVKRDLYSNISKHIGKSTIVSSNTSTIPRRKLVENMQAEMASRFLITHFFNPPRYLPLLEIVTAGGVDSSVTDRISSFADNM
;
A
#
# COMPACT_ATOMS: atom_id res chain seq x y z
N MET A 1 10.96 19.43 -3.76
CA MET A 1 10.36 18.12 -4.06
C MET A 1 8.88 18.25 -3.75
N SER A 2 7.99 17.74 -4.60
CA SER A 2 6.53 17.76 -4.34
C SER A 2 6.25 17.09 -3.00
N ASN A 3 5.44 17.74 -2.15
CA ASN A 3 5.05 17.20 -0.85
C ASN A 3 3.79 16.30 -1.00
N SER A 4 3.21 16.24 -2.22
CA SER A 4 2.00 15.49 -2.56
C SER A 4 2.31 14.00 -2.76
N ILE A 5 1.36 13.16 -2.38
CA ILE A 5 1.34 11.74 -2.69
C ILE A 5 0.43 11.56 -3.91
N GLU A 6 1.02 11.14 -5.02
CA GLU A 6 0.32 10.98 -6.30
C GLU A 6 0.37 9.53 -6.80
N ASN A 7 1.46 8.82 -6.48
CA ASN A 7 1.69 7.44 -6.91
C ASN A 7 1.78 6.53 -5.68
N VAL A 8 0.85 5.60 -5.56
CA VAL A 8 0.73 4.69 -4.42
C VAL A 8 0.86 3.25 -4.88
N ALA A 9 1.69 2.46 -4.21
CA ALA A 9 1.68 1.02 -4.39
C ALA A 9 0.96 0.34 -3.22
N VAL A 10 0.08 -0.61 -3.51
CA VAL A 10 -0.55 -1.48 -2.52
C VAL A 10 -0.09 -2.91 -2.79
N ILE A 11 0.52 -3.54 -1.78
CA ILE A 11 1.06 -4.91 -1.90
C ILE A 11 0.19 -5.85 -1.07
N GLY A 12 -0.48 -6.76 -1.75
CA GLY A 12 -1.55 -7.60 -1.24
C GLY A 12 -2.91 -7.09 -1.73
N SER A 13 -3.61 -7.88 -2.53
CA SER A 13 -4.89 -7.52 -3.16
C SER A 13 -6.10 -8.24 -2.55
N GLY A 14 -5.96 -8.73 -1.31
CA GLY A 14 -7.07 -9.24 -0.52
C GLY A 14 -8.14 -8.18 -0.25
N VAL A 15 -9.12 -8.50 0.61
CA VAL A 15 -10.26 -7.61 0.90
C VAL A 15 -9.82 -6.19 1.28
N MET A 16 -8.86 -6.07 2.23
CA MET A 16 -8.35 -4.76 2.65
C MET A 16 -7.52 -4.10 1.57
N GLY A 17 -6.59 -4.82 0.93
CA GLY A 17 -5.74 -4.24 -0.10
C GLY A 17 -6.52 -3.77 -1.32
N ALA A 18 -7.52 -4.53 -1.77
CA ALA A 18 -8.43 -4.10 -2.82
C ALA A 18 -9.21 -2.84 -2.43
N GLY A 19 -9.72 -2.78 -1.20
CA GLY A 19 -10.43 -1.62 -0.67
C GLY A 19 -9.54 -0.37 -0.58
N ILE A 20 -8.30 -0.52 -0.08
CA ILE A 20 -7.32 0.58 0.02
C ILE A 20 -6.91 1.07 -1.38
N ALA A 21 -6.62 0.16 -2.31
CA ALA A 21 -6.28 0.52 -3.68
C ALA A 21 -7.41 1.30 -4.37
N ALA A 22 -8.65 0.84 -4.20
CA ALA A 22 -9.83 1.55 -4.71
C ALA A 22 -9.98 2.93 -4.06
N HIS A 23 -9.71 3.05 -2.74
CA HIS A 23 -9.83 4.32 -2.02
C HIS A 23 -8.76 5.33 -2.47
N CYS A 24 -7.50 4.91 -2.63
CA CYS A 24 -6.45 5.75 -3.21
C CYS A 24 -6.79 6.18 -4.67
N ALA A 25 -7.33 5.28 -5.49
CA ALA A 25 -7.77 5.62 -6.84
C ALA A 25 -8.97 6.59 -6.84
N ASN A 26 -9.86 6.51 -5.84
CA ASN A 26 -10.95 7.47 -5.65
C ASN A 26 -10.43 8.87 -5.28
N ALA A 27 -9.31 8.95 -4.55
CA ALA A 27 -8.62 10.21 -4.25
C ALA A 27 -7.82 10.76 -5.45
N GLY A 28 -7.78 10.05 -6.58
CA GLY A 28 -7.12 10.49 -7.81
C GLY A 28 -5.68 10.01 -7.98
N CYS A 29 -5.17 9.15 -7.08
CA CYS A 29 -3.83 8.60 -7.20
C CYS A 29 -3.72 7.57 -8.34
N ASN A 30 -2.54 7.51 -8.96
CA ASN A 30 -2.13 6.35 -9.71
C ASN A 30 -1.78 5.24 -8.72
N VAL A 31 -2.37 4.07 -8.89
CA VAL A 31 -2.20 2.95 -7.96
C VAL A 31 -1.54 1.78 -8.66
N LEU A 32 -0.45 1.29 -8.10
CA LEU A 32 0.16 0.02 -8.46
C LEU A 32 -0.32 -1.04 -7.45
N LEU A 33 -1.14 -1.98 -7.91
CA LEU A 33 -1.65 -3.08 -7.07
C LEU A 33 -0.86 -4.35 -7.37
N LEU A 34 -0.04 -4.77 -6.42
CA LEU A 34 0.78 -5.99 -6.51
C LEU A 34 0.24 -7.10 -5.61
N ASP A 35 0.36 -8.34 -6.07
CA ASP A 35 0.11 -9.52 -5.25
C ASP A 35 1.13 -10.62 -5.58
N ILE A 36 0.95 -11.80 -5.00
CA ILE A 36 1.71 -12.99 -5.39
C ILE A 36 1.45 -13.32 -6.86
N VAL A 37 2.38 -14.07 -7.45
CA VAL A 37 2.22 -14.59 -8.81
C VAL A 37 0.99 -15.48 -8.87
N GLY A 38 0.20 -15.26 -9.89
CA GLY A 38 -1.01 -16.04 -10.16
C GLY A 38 -0.77 -17.25 -11.07
N GLU A 39 -1.66 -17.43 -12.04
CA GLU A 39 -1.60 -18.56 -12.96
C GLU A 39 -0.49 -18.39 -14.03
N GLU A 40 0.06 -19.50 -14.52
CA GLU A 40 1.17 -19.50 -15.49
C GLU A 40 0.86 -18.69 -16.77
N ARG A 41 -0.40 -18.68 -17.19
CA ARG A 41 -0.86 -17.92 -18.39
C ARG A 41 -1.17 -16.46 -18.11
N ASP A 42 -1.44 -16.10 -16.88
CA ASP A 42 -1.67 -14.72 -16.41
C ASP A 42 -1.05 -14.57 -15.03
N ARG A 43 0.23 -14.24 -14.99
CA ARG A 43 1.00 -14.09 -13.76
C ARG A 43 0.45 -13.01 -12.81
N ASN A 44 -0.31 -12.06 -13.35
CA ASN A 44 -0.98 -11.00 -12.59
C ASN A 44 -2.44 -11.31 -12.28
N SER A 45 -2.90 -12.56 -12.49
CA SER A 45 -4.31 -12.95 -12.35
C SER A 45 -4.90 -12.67 -10.97
N VAL A 46 -4.10 -12.71 -9.90
CA VAL A 46 -4.54 -12.40 -8.53
C VAL A 46 -4.95 -10.93 -8.43
N ALA A 47 -4.05 -10.01 -8.76
CA ALA A 47 -4.34 -8.58 -8.75
C ALA A 47 -5.40 -8.18 -9.79
N ASN A 48 -5.38 -8.79 -10.98
CA ASN A 48 -6.39 -8.59 -12.03
C ASN A 48 -7.80 -8.97 -11.54
N SER A 49 -7.90 -10.08 -10.80
CA SER A 49 -9.19 -10.54 -10.25
C SER A 49 -9.70 -9.60 -9.16
N ALA A 50 -8.81 -9.04 -8.34
CA ALA A 50 -9.18 -8.04 -7.35
C ALA A 50 -9.80 -6.79 -8.00
N VAL A 51 -9.19 -6.26 -9.06
CA VAL A 51 -9.74 -5.09 -9.79
C VAL A 51 -11.10 -5.42 -10.43
N LYS A 52 -11.25 -6.60 -11.01
CA LYS A 52 -12.56 -7.06 -11.53
C LYS A 52 -13.60 -7.16 -10.41
N GLY A 53 -13.19 -7.59 -9.22
CA GLY A 53 -14.02 -7.65 -8.02
C GLY A 53 -14.47 -6.28 -7.54
N MET A 54 -13.56 -5.29 -7.49
CA MET A 54 -13.87 -3.90 -7.11
C MET A 54 -15.01 -3.31 -7.95
N MET A 55 -15.03 -3.59 -9.26
CA MET A 55 -16.06 -3.07 -10.17
C MET A 55 -17.46 -3.66 -9.97
N LYS A 56 -17.56 -4.75 -9.22
CA LYS A 56 -18.79 -5.50 -8.94
C LYS A 56 -19.12 -5.55 -7.45
N SER A 57 -18.30 -4.90 -6.60
CA SER A 57 -18.47 -4.96 -5.14
C SER A 57 -19.77 -4.34 -4.66
N ASN A 58 -20.32 -4.91 -3.60
CA ASN A 58 -21.42 -4.35 -2.85
C ASN A 58 -21.11 -4.46 -1.34
N PRO A 59 -20.93 -3.35 -0.62
CA PRO A 59 -20.99 -1.96 -1.09
C PRO A 59 -19.89 -1.60 -2.12
N GLU A 60 -20.14 -0.59 -2.94
CA GLU A 60 -19.22 -0.18 -4.01
C GLU A 60 -17.90 0.35 -3.45
N MET A 61 -16.76 -0.23 -3.86
CA MET A 61 -15.43 0.25 -3.49
C MET A 61 -15.01 1.50 -4.27
N LEU A 62 -15.37 1.56 -5.55
CA LEU A 62 -15.06 2.69 -6.43
C LEU A 62 -16.20 3.71 -6.42
N THR A 63 -15.89 5.01 -6.26
CA THR A 63 -16.87 6.10 -6.42
C THR A 63 -17.35 6.21 -7.86
N HIS A 64 -16.49 5.86 -8.80
CA HIS A 64 -16.80 5.81 -10.22
C HIS A 64 -16.01 4.67 -10.88
N LYS A 65 -16.67 3.83 -11.71
CA LYS A 65 -16.01 2.70 -12.40
C LYS A 65 -14.80 3.11 -13.24
N ARG A 66 -14.78 4.36 -13.75
CA ARG A 66 -13.62 4.90 -14.49
C ARG A 66 -12.34 4.97 -13.63
N ASN A 67 -12.46 5.07 -12.29
CA ASN A 67 -11.30 5.15 -11.41
C ASN A 67 -10.49 3.84 -11.39
N ALA A 68 -11.08 2.71 -11.82
CA ALA A 68 -10.33 1.47 -12.06
C ALA A 68 -9.20 1.64 -13.08
N LYS A 69 -9.28 2.63 -13.98
CA LYS A 69 -8.21 2.92 -14.96
C LYS A 69 -6.95 3.52 -14.34
N LEU A 70 -7.05 4.02 -13.10
CA LEU A 70 -5.91 4.50 -12.32
C LEU A 70 -5.15 3.36 -11.62
N ILE A 71 -5.68 2.12 -11.67
CA ILE A 71 -5.08 0.97 -11.00
C ILE A 71 -4.36 0.11 -12.06
N THR A 72 -3.04 0.07 -11.96
CA THR A 72 -2.18 -0.85 -12.70
C THR A 72 -1.95 -2.08 -11.83
N THR A 73 -2.09 -3.26 -12.40
CA THR A 73 -1.88 -4.54 -11.70
C THR A 73 -0.53 -5.14 -12.03
N GLY A 74 0.05 -5.87 -11.08
CA GLY A 74 1.31 -6.57 -11.23
C GLY A 74 1.49 -7.66 -10.18
N ASN A 75 2.69 -8.22 -10.10
CA ASN A 75 3.05 -9.21 -9.10
C ASN A 75 4.41 -8.91 -8.45
N ILE A 76 4.64 -9.47 -7.26
CA ILE A 76 5.85 -9.20 -6.47
C ILE A 76 7.13 -9.88 -6.98
N GLU A 77 7.06 -10.73 -7.98
CA GLU A 77 8.24 -11.35 -8.60
C GLU A 77 8.75 -10.54 -9.79
N ASP A 78 7.84 -10.10 -10.66
CA ASP A 78 8.21 -9.48 -11.93
C ASP A 78 8.23 -7.94 -11.87
N ASP A 79 7.39 -7.32 -11.02
CA ASP A 79 7.02 -5.91 -11.14
C ASP A 79 7.55 -5.02 -10.00
N LEU A 80 8.36 -5.54 -9.07
CA LEU A 80 8.90 -4.73 -7.96
C LEU A 80 9.73 -3.53 -8.42
N SER A 81 10.33 -3.57 -9.61
CA SER A 81 11.07 -2.44 -10.18
C SER A 81 10.20 -1.18 -10.38
N MET A 82 8.89 -1.34 -10.55
CA MET A 82 7.94 -0.24 -10.67
C MET A 82 7.79 0.58 -9.37
N LEU A 83 8.24 0.05 -8.23
CA LEU A 83 8.22 0.77 -6.96
C LEU A 83 9.17 1.98 -6.92
N SER A 84 10.09 2.11 -7.88
CA SER A 84 11.00 3.26 -7.98
C SER A 84 10.27 4.59 -8.17
N GLU A 85 9.09 4.56 -8.75
CA GLU A 85 8.29 5.73 -9.13
C GLU A 85 7.16 6.06 -8.13
N VAL A 86 7.07 5.32 -7.00
CA VAL A 86 5.97 5.52 -6.05
C VAL A 86 6.37 6.40 -4.87
N ASP A 87 5.42 7.20 -4.39
CA ASP A 87 5.56 8.05 -3.22
C ASP A 87 5.30 7.28 -1.92
N TRP A 88 4.38 6.32 -1.96
CA TRP A 88 3.94 5.58 -0.79
C TRP A 88 3.65 4.11 -1.13
N VAL A 89 4.27 3.19 -0.39
CA VAL A 89 3.99 1.74 -0.42
C VAL A 89 3.18 1.36 0.80
N ILE A 90 2.01 0.76 0.59
CA ILE A 90 1.13 0.24 1.65
C ILE A 90 1.18 -1.29 1.60
N GLU A 91 1.75 -1.90 2.60
CA GLU A 91 1.78 -3.36 2.72
C GLU A 91 0.51 -3.87 3.41
N VAL A 92 -0.17 -4.82 2.75
CA VAL A 92 -1.45 -5.41 3.16
C VAL A 92 -1.45 -6.94 2.97
N VAL A 93 -0.27 -7.56 3.10
CA VAL A 93 -0.15 -9.02 2.98
C VAL A 93 -0.60 -9.73 4.27
N ILE A 94 -0.56 -11.06 4.25
CA ILE A 94 -0.96 -11.88 5.40
C ILE A 94 -0.26 -11.46 6.69
N GLU A 95 -0.95 -11.64 7.83
CA GLU A 95 -0.47 -11.22 9.15
C GLU A 95 0.57 -12.21 9.71
N ASN A 96 1.74 -12.24 9.06
CA ASN A 96 2.88 -13.05 9.40
C ASN A 96 4.15 -12.21 9.39
N LEU A 97 4.87 -12.17 10.53
CA LEU A 97 6.03 -11.30 10.70
C LEU A 97 7.17 -11.63 9.72
N ASP A 98 7.45 -12.90 9.49
CA ASP A 98 8.56 -13.31 8.63
C ASP A 98 8.26 -12.98 7.18
N VAL A 99 7.03 -13.27 6.70
CA VAL A 99 6.58 -12.88 5.36
C VAL A 99 6.69 -11.37 5.12
N LYS A 100 6.28 -10.57 6.11
CA LYS A 100 6.39 -9.11 6.01
C LYS A 100 7.85 -8.64 5.96
N ARG A 101 8.72 -9.19 6.80
CA ARG A 101 10.15 -8.85 6.83
C ARG A 101 10.85 -9.21 5.52
N ASP A 102 10.56 -10.39 4.96
CA ASP A 102 11.09 -10.82 3.67
C ASP A 102 10.63 -9.89 2.54
N LEU A 103 9.35 -9.51 2.56
CA LEU A 103 8.82 -8.54 1.62
C LEU A 103 9.56 -7.19 1.75
N TYR A 104 9.73 -6.65 2.97
CA TYR A 104 10.42 -5.37 3.18
C TYR A 104 11.88 -5.42 2.71
N SER A 105 12.57 -6.53 2.94
CA SER A 105 13.92 -6.74 2.42
C SER A 105 13.96 -6.70 0.89
N ASN A 106 12.94 -7.23 0.22
CA ASN A 106 12.86 -7.23 -1.24
C ASN A 106 12.52 -5.84 -1.78
N ILE A 107 11.45 -5.20 -1.28
CA ILE A 107 11.05 -3.88 -1.77
C ILE A 107 12.09 -2.80 -1.49
N SER A 108 12.88 -2.92 -0.42
CA SER A 108 13.94 -1.95 -0.08
C SER A 108 14.96 -1.73 -1.20
N LYS A 109 15.11 -2.69 -2.10
CA LYS A 109 16.04 -2.65 -3.25
C LYS A 109 15.47 -1.86 -4.43
N HIS A 110 14.18 -1.57 -4.42
CA HIS A 110 13.44 -1.02 -5.56
C HIS A 110 12.80 0.34 -5.27
N ILE A 111 12.57 0.68 -4.00
CA ILE A 111 11.93 1.95 -3.62
C ILE A 111 12.90 3.12 -3.68
N GLY A 112 12.38 4.32 -3.97
CA GLY A 112 13.11 5.57 -3.92
C GLY A 112 13.51 6.00 -2.50
N LYS A 113 14.48 6.90 -2.38
CA LYS A 113 14.96 7.41 -1.08
C LYS A 113 13.90 8.19 -0.30
N SER A 114 12.91 8.76 -0.97
CA SER A 114 11.80 9.52 -0.38
C SER A 114 10.51 8.73 -0.24
N THR A 115 10.47 7.48 -0.72
CA THR A 115 9.28 6.63 -0.68
C THR A 115 8.93 6.30 0.76
N ILE A 116 7.70 6.57 1.17
CA ILE A 116 7.14 6.16 2.45
C ILE A 116 6.73 4.70 2.37
N VAL A 117 6.96 3.94 3.43
CA VAL A 117 6.48 2.55 3.52
C VAL A 117 5.60 2.42 4.75
N SER A 118 4.46 1.78 4.62
CA SER A 118 3.60 1.48 5.76
C SER A 118 3.04 0.07 5.71
N SER A 119 2.68 -0.44 6.88
CA SER A 119 1.95 -1.69 7.05
C SER A 119 0.52 -1.41 7.52
N ASN A 120 -0.45 -2.15 6.99
CA ASN A 120 -1.84 -2.12 7.45
C ASN A 120 -2.09 -3.12 8.60
N THR A 121 -1.05 -3.59 9.29
CA THR A 121 -1.18 -4.52 10.40
C THR A 121 -1.99 -3.91 11.55
N SER A 122 -2.84 -4.73 12.18
CA SER A 122 -3.57 -4.36 13.39
C SER A 122 -2.94 -4.91 14.68
N THR A 123 -2.02 -5.89 14.57
CA THR A 123 -1.54 -6.66 15.72
C THR A 123 -0.04 -6.71 15.87
N ILE A 124 0.73 -6.60 14.79
CA ILE A 124 2.19 -6.68 14.86
C ILE A 124 2.78 -5.31 15.21
N PRO A 125 3.44 -5.17 16.39
CA PRO A 125 4.03 -3.89 16.75
C PRO A 125 5.08 -3.42 15.73
N ARG A 126 5.08 -2.12 15.39
CA ARG A 126 6.05 -1.52 14.47
C ARG A 126 7.49 -1.92 14.78
N ARG A 127 7.88 -1.92 16.07
CA ARG A 127 9.25 -2.28 16.50
C ARG A 127 9.71 -3.64 15.96
N LYS A 128 8.78 -4.62 15.89
CA LYS A 128 9.10 -5.96 15.35
C LYS A 128 9.25 -5.94 13.83
N LEU A 129 8.46 -5.13 13.14
CA LEU A 129 8.52 -5.01 11.67
C LEU A 129 9.85 -4.38 11.22
N VAL A 130 10.36 -3.40 11.97
CA VAL A 130 11.57 -2.65 11.60
C VAL A 130 12.86 -3.19 12.21
N GLU A 131 12.83 -4.25 12.99
CA GLU A 131 13.97 -4.76 13.78
C GLU A 131 15.24 -5.03 12.95
N ASN A 132 15.07 -5.53 11.72
CA ASN A 132 16.17 -5.82 10.80
C ASN A 132 16.20 -4.85 9.59
N MET A 133 15.45 -3.75 9.66
CA MET A 133 15.34 -2.79 8.58
C MET A 133 16.49 -1.78 8.65
N GLN A 134 17.00 -1.36 7.49
CA GLN A 134 18.00 -0.29 7.45
C GLN A 134 17.42 1.00 8.04
N ALA A 135 18.25 1.74 8.80
CA ALA A 135 17.80 2.93 9.53
C ALA A 135 17.11 3.98 8.64
N GLU A 136 17.61 4.18 7.42
CA GLU A 136 17.03 5.09 6.44
C GLU A 136 15.61 4.68 6.03
N MET A 137 15.34 3.40 5.83
CA MET A 137 13.99 2.91 5.54
C MET A 137 13.11 2.93 6.79
N ALA A 138 13.67 2.55 7.95
CA ALA A 138 12.95 2.54 9.23
C ALA A 138 12.46 3.95 9.63
N SER A 139 13.20 5.01 9.29
CA SER A 139 12.79 6.39 9.55
C SER A 139 11.58 6.85 8.69
N ARG A 140 11.29 6.12 7.62
CA ARG A 140 10.16 6.35 6.69
C ARG A 140 9.09 5.26 6.77
N PHE A 141 9.19 4.37 7.77
CA PHE A 141 8.26 3.27 7.97
C PHE A 141 7.31 3.59 9.14
N LEU A 142 6.00 3.42 8.91
CA LEU A 142 4.96 3.60 9.92
C LEU A 142 3.86 2.55 9.74
N ILE A 143 2.87 2.54 10.64
CA ILE A 143 1.65 1.76 10.45
C ILE A 143 0.56 2.72 10.03
N THR A 144 -0.18 2.35 8.97
CA THR A 144 -1.39 3.02 8.53
C THR A 144 -2.51 2.00 8.53
N HIS A 145 -3.29 1.98 9.60
CA HIS A 145 -4.34 1.00 9.78
C HIS A 145 -5.68 1.57 9.30
N PHE A 146 -6.10 1.10 8.13
CA PHE A 146 -7.41 1.38 7.54
C PHE A 146 -8.48 0.45 8.14
N PHE A 147 -9.70 0.93 8.22
CA PHE A 147 -10.84 0.15 8.67
C PHE A 147 -11.70 -0.31 7.49
N ASN A 148 -12.32 -1.48 7.63
CA ASN A 148 -13.13 -2.09 6.58
C ASN A 148 -14.60 -1.63 6.67
N PRO A 149 -15.22 -1.13 5.60
CA PRO A 149 -14.65 -0.84 4.28
C PRO A 149 -13.94 0.54 4.26
N PRO A 150 -12.73 0.68 3.70
CA PRO A 150 -11.95 1.93 3.76
C PRO A 150 -12.69 3.16 3.24
N ARG A 151 -13.48 3.00 2.18
CA ARG A 151 -14.29 4.09 1.59
C ARG A 151 -15.36 4.63 2.52
N TYR A 152 -15.90 3.82 3.43
CA TYR A 152 -17.08 4.14 4.23
C TYR A 152 -16.77 4.46 5.68
N LEU A 153 -15.60 4.09 6.15
CA LEU A 153 -15.09 4.40 7.48
C LEU A 153 -13.98 5.44 7.36
N PRO A 154 -14.28 6.74 7.54
CA PRO A 154 -13.32 7.83 7.38
C PRO A 154 -12.39 7.90 8.60
N LEU A 155 -11.70 6.81 8.88
CA LEU A 155 -10.74 6.68 9.98
C LEU A 155 -9.49 5.98 9.48
N LEU A 156 -8.36 6.64 9.66
CA LEU A 156 -7.03 6.08 9.44
C LEU A 156 -6.21 6.24 10.72
N GLU A 157 -5.84 5.13 11.36
CA GLU A 157 -4.89 5.17 12.45
C GLU A 157 -3.47 5.27 11.90
N ILE A 158 -2.73 6.27 12.34
CA ILE A 158 -1.32 6.46 12.00
C ILE A 158 -0.49 6.17 13.25
N VAL A 159 0.19 5.01 13.27
CA VAL A 159 1.03 4.62 14.41
C VAL A 159 2.48 4.92 14.09
N THR A 160 3.01 5.92 14.74
CA THR A 160 4.41 6.30 14.72
C THR A 160 5.08 5.89 16.03
N ALA A 161 6.37 5.62 15.98
CA ALA A 161 7.19 5.41 17.18
C ALA A 161 8.47 6.23 17.03
N GLY A 162 9.24 6.38 18.09
CA GLY A 162 10.51 7.10 18.03
C GLY A 162 11.38 6.65 16.85
N GLY A 163 11.93 7.63 16.11
CA GLY A 163 12.74 7.40 14.93
C GLY A 163 12.01 7.48 13.58
N VAL A 164 10.69 7.76 13.56
CA VAL A 164 9.99 8.16 12.32
C VAL A 164 10.21 9.65 12.10
N ASP A 165 10.56 10.03 10.87
CA ASP A 165 10.70 11.42 10.47
C ASP A 165 9.32 12.11 10.53
N SER A 166 9.25 13.29 11.17
CA SER A 166 8.00 14.05 11.27
C SER A 166 7.41 14.41 9.91
N SER A 167 8.27 14.70 8.93
CA SER A 167 7.83 15.01 7.56
C SER A 167 7.06 13.84 6.90
N VAL A 168 7.38 12.62 7.27
CA VAL A 168 6.66 11.41 6.80
C VAL A 168 5.25 11.39 7.37
N THR A 169 5.12 11.64 8.67
CA THR A 169 3.82 11.71 9.34
C THR A 169 2.96 12.84 8.77
N ASP A 170 3.56 14.01 8.58
CA ASP A 170 2.87 15.19 8.03
C ASP A 170 2.35 14.93 6.61
N ARG A 171 3.15 14.26 5.77
CA ARG A 171 2.74 13.90 4.41
C ARG A 171 1.57 12.93 4.39
N ILE A 172 1.60 11.88 5.22
CA ILE A 172 0.50 10.91 5.31
C ILE A 172 -0.75 11.55 5.89
N SER A 173 -0.63 12.36 6.96
CA SER A 173 -1.77 13.06 7.56
C SER A 173 -2.42 14.00 6.55
N SER A 174 -1.61 14.82 5.88
CA SER A 174 -2.10 15.75 4.85
C SER A 174 -2.79 15.03 3.68
N PHE A 175 -2.31 13.86 3.30
CA PHE A 175 -2.95 13.04 2.28
C PHE A 175 -4.28 12.47 2.79
N ALA A 176 -4.29 11.92 4.02
CA ALA A 176 -5.48 11.32 4.62
C ALA A 176 -6.63 12.33 4.80
N ASP A 177 -6.32 13.58 5.12
CA ASP A 177 -7.33 14.65 5.24
C ASP A 177 -8.05 14.97 3.91
N ASN A 178 -7.51 14.51 2.78
CA ASN A 178 -8.04 14.77 1.43
C ASN A 178 -8.56 13.51 0.72
N MET A 179 -8.62 12.36 1.40
CA MET A 179 -9.11 11.09 0.84
C MET A 179 -10.63 10.96 0.81
#